data_9ab229e9ca5466254266df76f8997292
#
_entry.id   9ab229e9ca5466254266df76f8997292
#
_cell.length_a   1.000
_cell.length_b   1.000
_cell.length_c   1.000
_cell.angle_alpha   90.00
_cell.angle_beta   90.00
_cell.angle_gamma   90.00
#
_symmetry.space_group_name_H-M   'P 1'
#
loop_
_entity.id
_entity.type
_entity.pdbx_description
1 polymer ?
#
loop_
_entity_poly.entity_id
_entity_poly.type
_entity_poly.pdbx_seq_one_letter_code
_entity_poly.pdbx_strand_id
1 'polypeptide(L)'
;KLEWIEDPSNADEQYLGNRIRKTVLPVLKSGFPNAVNGLVKMAELQGELLDGLNDIIDSHLAEFQIPDHQVDLDILNRVPSSLHPYIIKRVIAKLGMDNPRQRHISEILKMVNASYSASPVVTWANSEVRLFRKRLYFMRKIPLHSSKDFKLTKLPSRLELPGGRFLTDITVGSGLSQE
;
A
#
# COMPACT_ATOMS: atom_id res chain seq x y z
N LYS A 1 27.42 16.35 -33.84
CA LYS A 1 26.40 17.26 -33.29
C LYS A 1 25.05 16.56 -33.52
N LEU A 2 24.35 16.18 -32.45
CA LEU A 2 22.99 15.69 -32.55
C LEU A 2 22.06 16.92 -32.62
N GLU A 3 21.29 17.06 -33.70
CA GLU A 3 20.23 18.01 -33.83
C GLU A 3 18.98 17.40 -33.15
N TRP A 4 18.50 18.03 -32.07
CA TRP A 4 17.25 17.64 -31.43
C TRP A 4 16.11 18.59 -31.86
N ILE A 5 14.95 18.04 -32.05
CA ILE A 5 13.73 18.81 -32.31
C ILE A 5 13.13 19.15 -30.95
N GLU A 6 12.94 20.45 -30.69
CA GLU A 6 12.17 20.88 -29.50
C GLU A 6 10.69 20.58 -29.72
N ASP A 7 10.13 19.77 -28.80
CA ASP A 7 8.69 19.51 -28.79
C ASP A 7 7.92 20.80 -28.42
N PRO A 8 6.99 21.29 -29.27
CA PRO A 8 6.20 22.47 -28.98
C PRO A 8 5.44 22.39 -27.66
N SER A 9 5.10 21.19 -27.20
CA SER A 9 4.43 20.98 -25.89
C SER A 9 5.30 21.40 -24.70
N ASN A 10 6.62 21.48 -24.85
CA ASN A 10 7.53 22.02 -23.82
C ASN A 10 7.31 23.53 -23.57
N ALA A 11 6.67 24.21 -24.50
CA ALA A 11 6.33 25.62 -24.37
C ALA A 11 4.99 25.87 -23.64
N ASP A 12 4.12 24.87 -23.59
CA ASP A 12 2.77 24.99 -23.07
C ASP A 12 2.74 25.05 -21.52
N GLU A 13 2.33 26.20 -20.99
CA GLU A 13 2.22 26.44 -19.53
C GLU A 13 0.95 25.83 -18.90
N GLN A 14 0.07 25.21 -19.68
CA GLN A 14 -1.04 24.41 -19.14
C GLN A 14 -0.48 23.21 -18.35
N TYR A 15 0.69 22.71 -18.73
CA TYR A 15 1.39 21.69 -17.96
C TYR A 15 2.09 22.30 -16.74
N LEU A 16 1.73 21.80 -15.56
CA LEU A 16 2.25 22.31 -14.27
C LEU A 16 3.80 22.36 -14.24
N GLY A 17 4.46 21.34 -14.78
CA GLY A 17 5.92 21.28 -14.86
C GLY A 17 6.53 22.43 -15.67
N ASN A 18 5.91 22.79 -16.81
CA ASN A 18 6.36 23.89 -17.65
C ASN A 18 6.12 25.25 -16.95
N ARG A 19 4.96 25.43 -16.31
CA ARG A 19 4.66 26.62 -15.51
C ARG A 19 5.68 26.81 -14.38
N ILE A 20 5.98 25.74 -13.62
CA ILE A 20 7.00 25.83 -12.56
C ILE A 20 8.33 26.25 -13.14
N ARG A 21 8.78 25.61 -14.22
CA ARG A 21 10.10 25.86 -14.82
C ARG A 21 10.22 27.26 -15.43
N LYS A 22 9.17 27.74 -16.10
CA LYS A 22 9.20 29.02 -16.85
C LYS A 22 8.80 30.22 -16.02
N THR A 23 7.89 30.05 -15.06
CA THR A 23 7.32 31.18 -14.32
C THR A 23 7.82 31.17 -12.87
N VAL A 24 7.66 30.08 -12.13
CA VAL A 24 7.92 30.04 -10.69
C VAL A 24 9.41 30.06 -10.37
N LEU A 25 10.20 29.18 -11.02
CA LEU A 25 11.64 29.10 -10.75
C LEU A 25 12.42 30.37 -11.09
N PRO A 26 12.14 31.10 -12.20
CA PRO A 26 12.81 32.36 -12.47
C PRO A 26 12.52 33.43 -11.41
N VAL A 27 11.25 33.58 -10.99
CA VAL A 27 10.87 34.51 -9.92
C VAL A 27 11.54 34.14 -8.60
N LEU A 28 11.55 32.84 -8.27
CA LEU A 28 12.23 32.38 -7.06
C LEU A 28 13.74 32.69 -7.10
N LYS A 29 14.40 32.44 -8.24
CA LYS A 29 15.83 32.67 -8.41
C LYS A 29 16.18 34.17 -8.33
N SER A 30 15.29 35.06 -8.81
CA SER A 30 15.54 36.52 -8.75
C SER A 30 15.51 37.07 -7.31
N GLY A 31 14.59 36.58 -6.49
CA GLY A 31 14.50 36.99 -5.07
C GLY A 31 15.42 36.21 -4.13
N PHE A 32 15.68 34.94 -4.46
CA PHE A 32 16.48 34.02 -3.64
C PHE A 32 17.42 33.20 -4.53
N PRO A 33 18.59 33.68 -4.92
CA PRO A 33 19.48 33.03 -5.90
C PRO A 33 19.84 31.59 -5.59
N ASN A 34 19.95 31.23 -4.30
CA ASN A 34 20.30 29.90 -3.84
C ASN A 34 19.10 28.98 -3.54
N ALA A 35 17.85 29.44 -3.68
CA ALA A 35 16.67 28.70 -3.27
C ALA A 35 16.53 27.37 -4.01
N VAL A 36 16.79 27.35 -5.32
CA VAL A 36 16.68 26.12 -6.12
C VAL A 36 17.71 25.09 -5.65
N ASN A 37 18.96 25.50 -5.44
CA ASN A 37 20.01 24.61 -4.93
C ASN A 37 19.69 24.09 -3.53
N GLY A 38 19.13 24.97 -2.67
CA GLY A 38 18.65 24.58 -1.34
C GLY A 38 17.54 23.53 -1.38
N LEU A 39 16.55 23.70 -2.28
CA LEU A 39 15.47 22.73 -2.48
C LEU A 39 15.98 21.39 -3.02
N VAL A 40 16.90 21.42 -3.98
CA VAL A 40 17.51 20.19 -4.53
C VAL A 40 18.27 19.45 -3.43
N LYS A 41 19.13 20.16 -2.68
CA LYS A 41 19.89 19.54 -1.58
C LYS A 41 18.99 18.99 -0.48
N MET A 42 17.88 19.68 -0.18
CA MET A 42 16.91 19.18 0.79
C MET A 42 16.20 17.92 0.30
N ALA A 43 15.85 17.87 -1.00
CA ALA A 43 15.24 16.70 -1.59
C ALA A 43 16.18 15.48 -1.60
N GLU A 44 17.46 15.69 -1.92
CA GLU A 44 18.51 14.68 -1.86
C GLU A 44 18.67 14.12 -0.44
N LEU A 45 18.79 15.01 0.56
CA LEU A 45 18.93 14.61 1.96
C LEU A 45 17.70 13.84 2.47
N GLN A 46 16.49 14.25 2.07
CA GLN A 46 15.27 13.52 2.40
C GLN A 46 15.23 12.13 1.74
N GLY A 47 15.77 12.00 0.51
CA GLY A 47 15.94 10.72 -0.17
C GLY A 47 16.84 9.79 0.63
N GLU A 48 18.04 10.24 0.99
CA GLU A 48 19.01 9.48 1.78
C GLU A 48 18.42 9.05 3.14
N LEU A 49 17.72 9.94 3.84
CA LEU A 49 17.05 9.62 5.10
C LEU A 49 15.97 8.56 4.93
N LEU A 50 15.20 8.64 3.85
CA LEU A 50 14.15 7.66 3.55
C LEU A 50 14.76 6.28 3.21
N ASP A 51 15.86 6.24 2.49
CA ASP A 51 16.56 5.01 2.17
C ASP A 51 17.10 4.35 3.44
N GLY A 52 17.77 5.10 4.31
CA GLY A 52 18.23 4.58 5.61
C GLY A 52 17.07 4.10 6.51
N LEU A 53 15.94 4.80 6.52
CA LEU A 53 14.74 4.36 7.22
C LEU A 53 14.16 3.07 6.63
N ASN A 54 14.15 2.94 5.30
CA ASN A 54 13.69 1.74 4.62
C ASN A 54 14.57 0.53 4.97
N ASP A 55 15.89 0.70 5.06
CA ASP A 55 16.81 -0.36 5.45
C ASP A 55 16.54 -0.85 6.87
N ILE A 56 16.29 0.06 7.81
CA ILE A 56 15.89 -0.27 9.18
C ILE A 56 14.57 -1.04 9.20
N ILE A 57 13.57 -0.56 8.46
CA ILE A 57 12.26 -1.23 8.37
C ILE A 57 12.41 -2.62 7.76
N ASP A 58 13.18 -2.76 6.69
CA ASP A 58 13.39 -4.05 6.02
C ASP A 58 14.10 -5.04 6.95
N SER A 59 15.05 -4.59 7.77
CA SER A 59 15.69 -5.42 8.78
C SER A 59 14.68 -5.93 9.82
N HIS A 60 13.78 -5.07 10.31
CA HIS A 60 12.72 -5.49 11.22
C HIS A 60 11.72 -6.45 10.56
N LEU A 61 11.30 -6.18 9.32
CA LEU A 61 10.39 -7.08 8.60
C LEU A 61 11.01 -8.47 8.41
N ALA A 62 12.32 -8.55 8.13
CA ALA A 62 13.06 -9.79 8.00
C ALA A 62 13.22 -10.52 9.34
N GLU A 63 13.58 -9.81 10.41
CA GLU A 63 13.74 -10.35 11.76
C GLU A 63 12.44 -11.01 12.26
N PHE A 64 11.31 -10.37 12.03
CA PHE A 64 10.01 -10.88 12.44
C PHE A 64 9.39 -11.88 11.45
N GLN A 65 10.09 -12.23 10.36
CA GLN A 65 9.62 -13.14 9.30
C GLN A 65 8.20 -12.77 8.80
N ILE A 66 7.95 -11.46 8.65
CA ILE A 66 6.65 -10.95 8.22
C ILE A 66 6.45 -11.33 6.74
N PRO A 67 5.41 -12.11 6.40
CA PRO A 67 5.06 -12.36 5.01
C PRO A 67 4.73 -11.05 4.29
N ASP A 68 5.13 -10.94 3.03
CA ASP A 68 4.99 -9.69 2.25
C ASP A 68 3.56 -9.11 2.22
N HIS A 69 2.54 -9.96 2.31
CA HIS A 69 1.14 -9.57 2.15
C HIS A 69 0.36 -9.38 3.47
N GLN A 70 1.01 -9.54 4.63
CA GLN A 70 0.34 -9.40 5.93
C GLN A 70 1.27 -8.83 6.99
N VAL A 71 0.70 -8.11 7.96
CA VAL A 71 1.40 -7.60 9.14
C VAL A 71 0.60 -7.94 10.39
N ASP A 72 1.21 -8.67 11.31
CA ASP A 72 0.62 -9.00 12.60
C ASP A 72 0.66 -7.78 13.53
N LEU A 73 -0.47 -7.47 14.19
CA LEU A 73 -0.55 -6.31 15.10
C LEU A 73 0.32 -6.49 16.35
N ASP A 74 0.49 -7.71 16.84
CA ASP A 74 1.33 -7.97 18.01
C ASP A 74 2.81 -7.70 17.69
N ILE A 75 3.22 -7.94 16.43
CA ILE A 75 4.55 -7.59 15.93
C ILE A 75 4.64 -6.07 15.71
N LEU A 76 3.66 -5.48 15.07
CA LEU A 76 3.63 -4.03 14.83
C LEU A 76 3.72 -3.24 16.14
N ASN A 77 3.08 -3.72 17.20
CA ASN A 77 3.11 -3.08 18.52
C ASN A 77 4.47 -3.19 19.24
N ARG A 78 5.40 -4.03 18.78
CA ARG A 78 6.78 -4.08 19.30
C ARG A 78 7.65 -2.96 18.73
N VAL A 79 7.20 -2.32 17.67
CA VAL A 79 7.90 -1.22 17.02
C VAL A 79 7.28 0.10 17.47
N PRO A 80 8.07 1.17 17.67
CA PRO A 80 7.54 2.49 18.01
C PRO A 80 6.42 2.93 17.05
N SER A 81 5.32 3.43 17.60
CA SER A 81 4.13 3.83 16.81
C SER A 81 4.43 4.88 15.74
N SER A 82 5.47 5.69 15.95
CA SER A 82 5.98 6.65 14.96
C SER A 82 6.47 5.98 13.67
N LEU A 83 6.88 4.71 13.71
CA LEU A 83 7.32 3.94 12.55
C LEU A 83 6.19 3.20 11.83
N HIS A 84 5.04 3.00 12.46
CA HIS A 84 3.92 2.28 11.85
C HIS A 84 3.51 2.80 10.47
N PRO A 85 3.40 4.13 10.23
CA PRO A 85 3.06 4.66 8.91
C PRO A 85 4.08 4.26 7.83
N TYR A 86 5.35 4.23 8.19
CA TYR A 86 6.44 3.90 7.27
C TYR A 86 6.48 2.39 6.97
N ILE A 87 6.26 1.54 7.97
CA ILE A 87 6.13 0.09 7.80
C ILE A 87 4.99 -0.22 6.83
N ILE A 88 3.81 0.36 7.03
CA ILE A 88 2.65 0.19 6.17
C ILE A 88 2.96 0.62 4.73
N LYS A 89 3.56 1.81 4.56
CA LYS A 89 3.97 2.31 3.24
C LYS A 89 5.00 1.39 2.58
N ARG A 90 5.96 0.87 3.35
CA ARG A 90 7.00 -0.02 2.83
C ARG A 90 6.44 -1.35 2.35
N VAL A 91 5.52 -1.96 3.11
CA VAL A 91 4.82 -3.18 2.70
C VAL A 91 4.01 -2.94 1.41
N ILE A 92 3.24 -1.85 1.35
CA ILE A 92 2.48 -1.46 0.15
C ILE A 92 3.40 -1.30 -1.07
N ALA A 93 4.55 -0.65 -0.91
CA ALA A 93 5.53 -0.45 -1.98
C ALA A 93 6.15 -1.78 -2.44
N LYS A 94 6.54 -2.67 -1.51
CA LYS A 94 7.09 -4.00 -1.84
C LYS A 94 6.11 -4.87 -2.62
N LEU A 95 4.82 -4.75 -2.33
CA LEU A 95 3.76 -5.47 -3.03
C LEU A 95 3.37 -4.86 -4.40
N GLY A 96 4.00 -3.75 -4.78
CA GLY A 96 3.65 -3.04 -6.01
C GLY A 96 2.19 -2.58 -6.05
N MET A 97 1.61 -2.27 -4.88
CA MET A 97 0.25 -1.75 -4.77
C MET A 97 0.21 -0.26 -5.13
N ASP A 98 -0.99 0.24 -5.45
CA ASP A 98 -1.18 1.67 -5.71
C ASP A 98 -0.74 2.52 -4.53
N ASN A 99 -0.13 3.70 -4.81
CA ASN A 99 0.36 4.57 -3.76
C ASN A 99 -0.80 5.19 -2.95
N PRO A 100 -0.89 4.95 -1.62
CA PRO A 100 -1.96 5.46 -0.79
C PRO A 100 -1.78 6.96 -0.52
N ARG A 101 -2.89 7.71 -0.48
CA ARG A 101 -2.87 9.07 0.05
C ARG A 101 -2.74 9.04 1.58
N GLN A 102 -2.31 10.14 2.19
CA GLN A 102 -2.13 10.24 3.64
C GLN A 102 -3.39 9.84 4.44
N ARG A 103 -4.60 10.18 3.93
CA ARG A 103 -5.87 9.78 4.56
C ARG A 103 -6.00 8.26 4.71
N HIS A 104 -5.59 7.47 3.68
CA HIS A 104 -5.69 6.02 3.72
C HIS A 104 -4.75 5.43 4.76
N ILE A 105 -3.53 5.97 4.87
CA ILE A 105 -2.59 5.58 5.94
C ILE A 105 -3.19 5.87 7.32
N SER A 106 -3.79 7.06 7.50
CA SER A 106 -4.44 7.42 8.78
C SER A 106 -5.62 6.50 9.11
N GLU A 107 -6.41 6.07 8.13
CA GLU A 107 -7.50 5.12 8.30
C GLU A 107 -6.98 3.72 8.66
N ILE A 108 -5.91 3.24 8.01
CA ILE A 108 -5.26 1.96 8.35
C ILE A 108 -4.72 2.00 9.79
N LEU A 109 -4.10 3.09 10.20
CA LEU A 109 -3.60 3.25 11.56
C LEU A 109 -4.73 3.25 12.61
N LYS A 110 -5.91 3.79 12.28
CA LYS A 110 -7.09 3.67 13.15
C LYS A 110 -7.56 2.22 13.31
N MET A 111 -7.43 1.40 12.26
CA MET A 111 -7.77 -0.03 12.33
C MET A 111 -6.89 -0.79 13.32
N VAL A 112 -5.60 -0.41 13.44
CA VAL A 112 -4.66 -1.02 14.39
C VAL A 112 -5.15 -0.88 15.83
N ASN A 113 -5.86 0.20 16.14
CA ASN A 113 -6.40 0.50 17.46
C ASN A 113 -7.89 0.16 17.61
N ALA A 114 -8.52 -0.45 16.59
CA ALA A 114 -9.93 -0.79 16.61
C ALA A 114 -10.21 -2.06 17.44
N SER A 115 -11.40 -2.14 18.03
CA SER A 115 -11.86 -3.35 18.72
C SER A 115 -12.06 -4.50 17.72
N TYR A 116 -11.78 -5.74 18.17
CA TYR A 116 -11.71 -6.94 17.30
C TYR A 116 -13.05 -7.39 16.68
N SER A 117 -14.17 -6.81 17.07
CA SER A 117 -15.51 -7.22 16.60
C SER A 117 -15.84 -6.74 15.18
N ALA A 118 -15.14 -5.75 14.68
CA ALA A 118 -15.32 -5.25 13.31
C ALA A 118 -14.18 -5.78 12.41
N SER A 119 -14.50 -6.13 11.17
CA SER A 119 -13.48 -6.44 10.15
C SER A 119 -13.32 -5.22 9.23
N PRO A 120 -12.68 -4.15 9.70
CA PRO A 120 -12.56 -2.91 8.95
C PRO A 120 -11.74 -3.11 7.69
N VAL A 121 -12.09 -2.34 6.65
CA VAL A 121 -11.43 -2.36 5.35
C VAL A 121 -11.15 -0.93 4.91
N VAL A 122 -9.94 -0.68 4.44
CA VAL A 122 -9.57 0.56 3.77
C VAL A 122 -9.25 0.26 2.32
N THR A 123 -9.87 0.99 1.39
CA THR A 123 -9.72 0.77 -0.05
C THR A 123 -9.29 2.05 -0.75
N TRP A 124 -8.40 1.91 -1.76
CA TRP A 124 -8.04 2.99 -2.67
C TRP A 124 -7.61 2.40 -4.02
N ALA A 125 -8.00 3.04 -5.11
CA ALA A 125 -7.77 2.53 -6.46
C ALA A 125 -8.07 1.02 -6.55
N ASN A 126 -7.10 0.20 -6.94
CA ASN A 126 -7.22 -1.27 -7.01
C ASN A 126 -6.64 -1.99 -5.78
N SER A 127 -6.39 -1.26 -4.69
CA SER A 127 -5.74 -1.77 -3.49
C SER A 127 -6.68 -1.75 -2.30
N GLU A 128 -6.52 -2.71 -1.41
CA GLU A 128 -7.24 -2.75 -0.14
C GLU A 128 -6.39 -3.32 1.00
N VAL A 129 -6.67 -2.86 2.21
CA VAL A 129 -6.12 -3.40 3.46
C VAL A 129 -7.28 -3.79 4.35
N ARG A 130 -7.25 -5.02 4.85
CA ARG A 130 -8.25 -5.58 5.77
C ARG A 130 -7.62 -5.94 7.10
N LEU A 131 -8.30 -5.66 8.18
CA LEU A 131 -7.97 -6.21 9.49
C LEU A 131 -8.80 -7.48 9.73
N PHE A 132 -8.11 -8.60 9.96
CA PHE A 132 -8.75 -9.84 10.33
C PHE A 132 -7.87 -10.61 11.32
N ARG A 133 -8.43 -11.09 12.43
CA ARG A 133 -7.74 -11.86 13.48
C ARG A 133 -6.39 -11.27 13.89
N LYS A 134 -6.36 -9.97 14.21
CA LYS A 134 -5.16 -9.21 14.60
C LYS A 134 -4.08 -9.09 13.50
N ARG A 135 -4.43 -9.25 12.23
CA ARG A 135 -3.51 -9.11 11.10
C ARG A 135 -4.05 -8.15 10.08
N LEU A 136 -3.20 -7.26 9.60
CA LEU A 136 -3.46 -6.43 8.42
C LEU A 136 -3.11 -7.26 7.19
N TYR A 137 -4.06 -7.46 6.31
CA TYR A 137 -3.89 -8.13 5.02
C TYR A 137 -3.87 -7.09 3.92
N PHE A 138 -2.81 -7.09 3.14
CA PHE A 138 -2.59 -6.19 2.00
C PHE A 138 -2.89 -6.96 0.72
N MET A 139 -3.83 -6.49 -0.08
CA MET A 139 -4.26 -7.21 -1.28
C MET A 139 -4.77 -6.28 -2.35
N ARG A 140 -4.83 -6.78 -3.58
CA ARG A 140 -5.56 -6.09 -4.64
C ARG A 140 -7.05 -6.26 -4.39
N LYS A 141 -7.81 -5.20 -4.67
CA LYS A 141 -9.26 -5.23 -4.57
C LYS A 141 -9.81 -6.32 -5.46
N ILE A 142 -10.48 -7.29 -4.86
CA ILE A 142 -11.18 -8.33 -5.59
C ILE A 142 -12.48 -7.71 -6.11
N PRO A 143 -12.75 -7.73 -7.43
CA PRO A 143 -14.03 -7.29 -7.94
C PRO A 143 -15.16 -8.03 -7.21
N LEU A 144 -16.18 -7.30 -6.76
CA LEU A 144 -17.38 -7.91 -6.21
C LEU A 144 -17.94 -8.82 -7.32
N HIS A 145 -17.86 -10.12 -7.08
CA HIS A 145 -18.50 -11.08 -7.98
C HIS A 145 -19.99 -10.86 -7.89
N SER A 146 -20.66 -10.83 -9.04
CA SER A 146 -22.11 -10.99 -9.09
C SER A 146 -22.46 -12.18 -8.21
N SER A 147 -23.46 -12.04 -7.37
CA SER A 147 -24.00 -13.10 -6.51
C SER A 147 -24.45 -14.29 -7.35
N LYS A 148 -23.50 -15.12 -7.79
CA LYS A 148 -23.80 -16.41 -8.39
C LYS A 148 -23.83 -17.41 -7.26
N ASP A 149 -24.98 -17.99 -7.02
CA ASP A 149 -25.10 -19.11 -6.13
C ASP A 149 -24.36 -20.30 -6.72
N PHE A 150 -23.37 -20.80 -6.00
CA PHE A 150 -22.67 -22.02 -6.36
C PHE A 150 -23.26 -23.19 -5.58
N LYS A 151 -23.87 -24.15 -6.28
CA LYS A 151 -24.39 -25.36 -5.66
C LYS A 151 -23.34 -26.47 -5.66
N LEU A 152 -22.97 -26.93 -4.47
CA LEU A 152 -22.17 -28.14 -4.29
C LEU A 152 -23.10 -29.35 -4.44
N THR A 153 -22.97 -30.11 -5.52
CA THR A 153 -23.85 -31.28 -5.82
C THR A 153 -23.25 -32.60 -5.36
N LYS A 154 -21.95 -32.64 -5.07
CA LYS A 154 -21.22 -33.82 -4.61
C LYS A 154 -20.14 -33.46 -3.61
N LEU A 155 -19.86 -34.32 -2.64
CA LEU A 155 -18.75 -34.24 -1.70
C LEU A 155 -17.93 -35.54 -1.80
N PRO A 156 -16.59 -35.50 -1.76
CA PRO A 156 -15.73 -34.28 -1.76
C PRO A 156 -15.77 -33.54 -3.10
N SER A 157 -15.58 -32.24 -3.08
CA SER A 157 -15.57 -31.45 -4.29
C SER A 157 -14.54 -30.31 -4.25
N ARG A 158 -14.22 -29.82 -5.42
CA ARG A 158 -13.33 -28.68 -5.65
C ARG A 158 -14.09 -27.65 -6.47
N LEU A 159 -14.23 -26.47 -5.92
CA LEU A 159 -14.88 -25.34 -6.58
C LEU A 159 -13.85 -24.24 -6.82
N GLU A 160 -13.65 -23.86 -8.07
CA GLU A 160 -12.82 -22.71 -8.42
C GLU A 160 -13.70 -21.44 -8.34
N LEU A 161 -13.31 -20.52 -7.47
CA LEU A 161 -13.96 -19.24 -7.30
C LEU A 161 -13.04 -18.14 -7.80
N PRO A 162 -13.56 -16.99 -8.25
CA PRO A 162 -12.72 -15.92 -8.75
C PRO A 162 -11.71 -15.32 -7.74
N GLY A 163 -11.87 -15.55 -6.45
CA GLY A 163 -10.93 -15.13 -5.41
C GLY A 163 -10.11 -16.26 -4.79
N GLY A 164 -10.25 -17.49 -5.28
CA GLY A 164 -9.55 -18.64 -4.71
C GLY A 164 -10.25 -19.96 -4.99
N ARG A 165 -9.79 -20.99 -4.30
CA ARG A 165 -10.28 -22.35 -4.44
C ARG A 165 -10.94 -22.81 -3.16
N PHE A 166 -12.16 -23.32 -3.26
CA PHE A 166 -12.87 -23.95 -2.16
C PHE A 166 -12.76 -25.47 -2.30
N LEU A 167 -12.20 -26.12 -1.28
CA LEU A 167 -12.07 -27.58 -1.21
C LEU A 167 -12.97 -28.09 -0.10
N THR A 168 -13.72 -29.13 -0.38
CA THR A 168 -14.52 -29.86 0.62
C THR A 168 -14.02 -31.27 0.72
N ASP A 169 -13.98 -31.80 1.94
CA ASP A 169 -13.66 -33.20 2.22
C ASP A 169 -14.68 -33.79 3.16
N ILE A 170 -14.75 -35.11 3.22
CA ILE A 170 -15.63 -35.86 4.12
C ILE A 170 -14.76 -36.40 5.24
N THR A 171 -15.02 -35.98 6.48
CA THR A 171 -14.37 -36.52 7.67
C THR A 171 -15.41 -37.26 8.49
N VAL A 172 -15.08 -38.49 8.94
CA VAL A 172 -15.94 -39.31 9.77
C VAL A 172 -15.60 -39.03 11.24
N GLY A 173 -16.61 -38.75 12.06
CA GLY A 173 -16.46 -38.60 13.52
C GLY A 173 -16.20 -37.20 14.04
N SER A 174 -16.21 -36.17 13.18
CA SER A 174 -16.00 -34.75 13.58
C SER A 174 -17.10 -33.76 13.07
N GLY A 175 -18.29 -34.27 12.81
CA GLY A 175 -19.45 -33.49 12.39
C GLY A 175 -20.24 -32.93 13.58
N LEU A 176 -21.10 -31.93 13.31
CA LEU A 176 -22.11 -31.49 14.27
C LEU A 176 -23.11 -32.61 14.50
N SER A 177 -23.40 -32.96 15.78
CA SER A 177 -24.52 -33.83 16.12
C SER A 177 -25.82 -33.17 15.65
N GLN A 178 -26.68 -33.91 14.96
CA GLN A 178 -28.05 -33.48 14.70
C GLN A 178 -28.80 -33.52 16.05
N GLU A 179 -29.15 -32.36 16.58
CA GLU A 179 -30.21 -32.19 17.55
C GLU A 179 -31.57 -32.07 16.85
#